data_cd737a4b5307c47aa4ec2b5d6ff1c659
#
_entry.id   cd737a4b5307c47aa4ec2b5d6ff1c659
#
_cell.length_a   1.000
_cell.length_b   1.000
_cell.length_c   1.000
_cell.angle_alpha   90.00
_cell.angle_beta   90.00
_cell.angle_gamma   90.00
#
_symmetry.space_group_name_H-M   'P 1'
#
loop_
_entity.id
_entity.type
_entity.pdbx_description
1 polymer ?
#
loop_
_entity_poly.entity_id
_entity_poly.type
_entity_poly.pdbx_seq_one_letter_code
_entity_poly.pdbx_strand_id
1 'polypeptide(L)'
;MVSVQECLQKQAGLFCQIEEKRAERFLPLNLTKPKKINHNLDRVFSNKYFRLLKKPVQSNSIEISISKKYFKLAVDRNSSKRRIKEIIRKNKLGDVLDGYYVFSVFRPFAELSYNQAKAEIVLAVEKIKKE
;
A
#
# COMPACT_ATOMS: atom_id res chain seq x y z
N MET A 1 -24.13 -0.54 56.41
CA MET A 1 -24.88 -0.22 55.16
C MET A 1 -24.15 0.88 54.41
N VAL A 2 -23.75 0.59 53.23
CA VAL A 2 -23.15 1.59 52.36
C VAL A 2 -24.26 2.52 51.83
N SER A 3 -24.12 3.83 51.97
CA SER A 3 -25.12 4.78 51.49
C SER A 3 -25.23 4.74 49.96
N VAL A 4 -26.43 4.94 49.43
CA VAL A 4 -26.70 4.96 48.00
C VAL A 4 -25.81 6.00 47.26
N GLN A 5 -25.41 7.07 47.97
CA GLN A 5 -24.51 8.09 47.45
C GLN A 5 -23.08 7.60 47.19
N GLU A 6 -22.52 6.70 48.01
CA GLU A 6 -21.20 6.13 47.79
C GLU A 6 -21.19 5.18 46.59
N CYS A 7 -22.26 4.43 46.34
CA CYS A 7 -22.40 3.60 45.13
C CYS A 7 -22.47 4.46 43.87
N LEU A 8 -23.16 5.60 43.90
CA LEU A 8 -23.24 6.52 42.77
C LEU A 8 -21.89 7.17 42.45
N GLN A 9 -21.08 7.53 43.46
CA GLN A 9 -19.76 8.09 43.26
C GLN A 9 -18.79 7.06 42.67
N LYS A 10 -18.85 5.81 43.09
CA LYS A 10 -18.03 4.74 42.48
C LYS A 10 -18.40 4.44 41.03
N GLN A 11 -19.68 4.48 40.69
CA GLN A 11 -20.13 4.32 39.31
C GLN A 11 -19.74 5.51 38.42
N ALA A 12 -19.83 6.72 38.94
CA ALA A 12 -19.40 7.91 38.21
C ALA A 12 -17.89 7.88 37.93
N GLY A 13 -17.06 7.44 38.89
CA GLY A 13 -15.59 7.28 38.68
C GLY A 13 -15.26 6.24 37.64
N LEU A 14 -15.94 5.10 37.59
CA LEU A 14 -15.79 4.09 36.56
C LEU A 14 -16.23 4.58 35.19
N PHE A 15 -17.27 5.38 35.13
CA PHE A 15 -17.75 5.97 33.86
C PHE A 15 -16.78 6.98 33.28
N CYS A 16 -16.17 7.83 34.11
CA CYS A 16 -15.14 8.76 33.72
C CYS A 16 -13.87 8.04 33.16
N GLN A 17 -13.46 6.94 33.77
CA GLN A 17 -12.34 6.15 33.30
C GLN A 17 -12.59 5.52 31.91
N ILE A 18 -13.82 5.12 31.65
CA ILE A 18 -14.20 4.57 30.33
C ILE A 18 -14.22 5.67 29.27
N GLU A 19 -14.64 6.87 29.61
CA GLU A 19 -14.63 8.01 28.69
C GLU A 19 -13.21 8.48 28.37
N GLU A 20 -12.30 8.52 29.35
CA GLU A 20 -10.90 8.84 29.11
C GLU A 20 -10.24 7.84 28.16
N LYS A 21 -10.47 6.55 28.33
CA LYS A 21 -9.97 5.51 27.43
C LYS A 21 -10.57 5.61 26.02
N ARG A 22 -11.81 6.06 25.89
CA ARG A 22 -12.43 6.35 24.58
C ARG A 22 -11.83 7.60 23.94
N ALA A 23 -11.57 8.64 24.70
CA ALA A 23 -10.95 9.87 24.21
C ALA A 23 -9.53 9.59 23.70
N GLU A 24 -8.74 8.73 24.34
CA GLU A 24 -7.42 8.34 23.87
C GLU A 24 -7.47 7.58 22.52
N ARG A 25 -8.54 6.84 22.24
CA ARG A 25 -8.74 6.20 20.92
C ARG A 25 -9.10 7.18 19.81
N PHE A 26 -9.66 8.33 20.14
CA PHE A 26 -10.05 9.37 19.20
C PHE A 26 -9.08 10.54 19.11
N LEU A 27 -8.01 10.55 19.90
CA LEU A 27 -6.92 11.48 19.67
C LEU A 27 -6.44 11.29 18.23
N PRO A 28 -6.50 12.31 17.39
CA PRO A 28 -6.00 12.19 16.05
C PRO A 28 -4.54 11.80 16.17
N LEU A 29 -4.27 10.56 15.83
CA LEU A 29 -2.93 10.10 15.58
C LEU A 29 -2.26 11.22 14.81
N ASN A 30 -1.26 11.84 15.42
CA ASN A 30 -0.50 12.94 14.88
C ASN A 30 -0.59 12.94 13.36
N LEU A 31 -1.30 13.91 12.83
CA LEU A 31 -1.23 14.30 11.42
C LEU A 31 0.18 14.85 11.16
N THR A 32 1.18 14.06 11.45
CA THR A 32 2.48 14.25 10.87
C THR A 32 2.25 14.04 9.38
N LYS A 33 2.12 15.15 8.67
CA LYS A 33 2.11 15.17 7.20
C LYS A 33 3.17 14.15 6.79
N PRO A 34 2.84 13.16 5.93
CA PRO A 34 3.82 12.18 5.53
C PRO A 34 5.04 12.94 5.07
N LYS A 35 6.16 12.79 5.76
CA LYS A 35 7.42 13.38 5.35
C LYS A 35 7.56 12.98 3.90
N LYS A 36 7.71 13.96 3.01
CA LYS A 36 8.04 13.70 1.61
C LYS A 36 9.39 12.99 1.66
N ILE A 37 9.35 11.69 1.68
CA ILE A 37 10.54 10.89 1.61
C ILE A 37 10.98 11.05 0.16
N ASN A 38 11.96 11.92 -0.07
CA ASN A 38 12.66 12.02 -1.34
C ASN A 38 13.45 10.71 -1.49
N HIS A 39 12.76 9.68 -1.92
CA HIS A 39 13.42 8.47 -2.37
C HIS A 39 14.04 8.80 -3.72
N ASN A 40 15.36 8.76 -3.81
CA ASN A 40 16.03 8.61 -5.09
C ASN A 40 15.55 7.28 -5.65
N LEU A 41 14.50 7.35 -6.47
CA LEU A 41 13.91 6.21 -7.14
C LEU A 41 14.51 6.17 -8.54
N ASP A 42 15.38 5.22 -8.75
CA ASP A 42 15.96 4.99 -10.08
C ASP A 42 14.91 4.36 -10.99
N ARG A 43 14.71 5.00 -12.14
CA ARG A 43 13.78 4.50 -13.15
C ARG A 43 14.47 3.41 -13.95
N VAL A 44 14.12 2.17 -13.69
CA VAL A 44 14.67 1.01 -14.40
C VAL A 44 13.89 0.71 -15.67
N PHE A 45 12.57 0.82 -15.63
CA PHE A 45 11.73 0.54 -16.80
C PHE A 45 10.51 1.47 -16.83
N SER A 46 10.09 1.88 -18.04
CA SER A 46 8.88 2.69 -18.22
C SER A 46 8.17 2.30 -19.52
N ASN A 47 6.88 2.00 -19.39
CA ASN A 47 5.99 1.72 -20.52
C ASN A 47 4.72 2.57 -20.39
N LYS A 48 3.84 2.53 -21.40
CA LYS A 48 2.54 3.19 -21.43
C LYS A 48 1.62 2.74 -20.27
N TYR A 49 1.76 1.51 -19.82
CA TYR A 49 0.89 0.89 -18.83
C TYR A 49 1.37 1.02 -17.40
N PHE A 50 2.68 0.95 -17.18
CA PHE A 50 3.28 1.03 -15.86
C PHE A 50 4.75 1.47 -15.92
N ARG A 51 5.29 1.81 -14.77
CA ARG A 51 6.68 2.19 -14.57
C ARG A 51 7.27 1.38 -13.42
N LEU A 52 8.47 0.89 -13.59
CA LEU A 52 9.24 0.22 -12.56
C LEU A 52 10.34 1.15 -12.04
N LEU A 53 10.35 1.31 -10.74
CA LEU A 53 11.32 2.14 -10.02
C LEU A 53 12.05 1.23 -9.04
N LYS A 54 13.37 1.32 -8.97
CA LYS A 54 14.20 0.63 -7.98
C LYS A 54 14.53 1.58 -6.84
N LYS A 55 14.38 1.11 -5.61
CA LYS A 55 14.84 1.84 -4.41
C LYS A 55 16.19 1.28 -3.98
N PRO A 56 17.10 2.12 -3.51
CA PRO A 56 18.39 1.68 -2.95
C PRO A 56 18.19 1.15 -1.51
N VAL A 57 17.40 0.08 -1.36
CA VAL A 57 17.14 -0.58 -0.08
C VAL A 57 17.49 -2.05 -0.23
N GLN A 58 18.18 -2.62 0.75
CA GLN A 58 18.64 -4.01 0.74
C GLN A 58 17.55 -5.07 1.01
N SER A 59 16.28 -4.69 0.95
CA SER A 59 15.18 -5.63 1.14
C SER A 59 14.60 -6.06 -0.20
N ASN A 60 14.42 -7.37 -0.39
CA ASN A 60 13.73 -7.91 -1.56
C ASN A 60 12.23 -7.80 -1.34
N SER A 61 11.63 -6.75 -1.89
CA SER A 61 10.18 -6.59 -1.85
C SER A 61 9.63 -5.82 -3.04
N ILE A 62 8.38 -6.09 -3.35
CA ILE A 62 7.69 -5.45 -4.48
C ILE A 62 6.50 -4.68 -3.93
N GLU A 63 6.54 -3.36 -4.11
CA GLU A 63 5.44 -2.46 -3.77
C GLU A 63 4.64 -2.10 -5.02
N ILE A 64 3.32 -2.06 -4.90
CA ILE A 64 2.43 -1.65 -6.00
C ILE A 64 1.80 -0.31 -5.63
N SER A 65 2.20 0.73 -6.35
CA SER A 65 1.72 2.10 -6.19
C SER A 65 0.70 2.42 -7.28
N ILE A 66 -0.52 2.74 -6.88
CA ILE A 66 -1.60 3.17 -7.78
C ILE A 66 -2.10 4.53 -7.34
N SER A 67 -1.91 5.53 -8.19
CA SER A 67 -2.30 6.90 -7.89
C SER A 67 -3.82 7.08 -7.97
N LYS A 68 -4.39 7.76 -6.98
CA LYS A 68 -5.80 8.19 -6.98
C LYS A 68 -6.13 9.11 -8.15
N LYS A 69 -5.13 9.83 -8.67
CA LYS A 69 -5.29 10.73 -9.84
C LYS A 69 -5.71 9.97 -11.10
N TYR A 70 -5.15 8.80 -11.33
CA TYR A 70 -5.45 7.99 -12.51
C TYR A 70 -6.62 7.04 -12.31
N PHE A 71 -6.82 6.55 -11.09
CA PHE A 71 -7.89 5.61 -10.74
C PHE A 71 -8.81 6.23 -9.70
N LYS A 72 -9.91 6.80 -10.12
CA LYS A 72 -10.87 7.45 -9.21
C LYS A 72 -11.55 6.42 -8.29
N LEU A 73 -12.00 5.30 -8.84
CA LEU A 73 -12.71 4.27 -8.11
C LEU A 73 -11.74 3.39 -7.30
N ALA A 74 -12.09 3.11 -6.05
CA ALA A 74 -11.32 2.23 -5.18
C ALA A 74 -11.33 0.78 -5.68
N VAL A 75 -12.43 0.36 -6.28
CA VAL A 75 -12.61 -0.99 -6.85
C VAL A 75 -11.57 -1.25 -7.93
N ASP A 76 -11.39 -0.32 -8.88
CA ASP A 76 -10.42 -0.46 -9.98
C ASP A 76 -8.99 -0.53 -9.46
N ARG A 77 -8.67 0.28 -8.44
CA ARG A 77 -7.34 0.23 -7.79
C ARG A 77 -7.08 -1.13 -7.15
N ASN A 78 -8.05 -1.65 -6.41
CA ASN A 78 -7.91 -2.93 -5.72
C ASN A 78 -7.85 -4.10 -6.73
N SER A 79 -8.67 -4.07 -7.77
CA SER A 79 -8.66 -5.06 -8.85
C SER A 79 -7.31 -5.09 -9.56
N SER A 80 -6.78 -3.94 -9.95
CA SER A 80 -5.47 -3.82 -10.58
C SER A 80 -4.34 -4.33 -9.67
N LYS A 81 -4.37 -3.98 -8.37
CA LYS A 81 -3.39 -4.50 -7.39
C LYS A 81 -3.43 -6.02 -7.27
N ARG A 82 -4.62 -6.61 -7.17
CA ARG A 82 -4.79 -8.06 -7.08
C ARG A 82 -4.27 -8.76 -8.32
N ARG A 83 -4.59 -8.23 -9.51
CA ARG A 83 -4.12 -8.76 -10.80
C ARG A 83 -2.60 -8.77 -10.90
N ILE A 84 -1.95 -7.68 -10.54
CA ILE A 84 -0.48 -7.59 -10.57
C ILE A 84 0.15 -8.56 -9.58
N LYS A 85 -0.34 -8.60 -8.33
CA LYS A 85 0.15 -9.53 -7.30
C LYS A 85 0.02 -10.99 -7.74
N GLU A 86 -1.09 -11.34 -8.38
CA GLU A 86 -1.33 -12.68 -8.89
C GLU A 86 -0.35 -13.04 -10.01
N ILE A 87 -0.09 -12.13 -10.95
CA ILE A 87 0.86 -12.33 -12.04
C ILE A 87 2.28 -12.52 -11.48
N ILE A 88 2.70 -11.68 -10.54
CA ILE A 88 4.02 -11.77 -9.90
C ILE A 88 4.16 -13.11 -9.18
N ARG A 89 3.16 -13.53 -8.43
CA ARG A 89 3.17 -14.79 -7.68
C ARG A 89 3.20 -16.02 -8.60
N LYS A 90 2.34 -16.07 -9.62
CA LYS A 90 2.25 -17.21 -10.55
C LYS A 90 3.52 -17.41 -11.37
N ASN A 91 4.19 -16.34 -11.73
CA ASN A 91 5.41 -16.41 -12.54
C ASN A 91 6.69 -16.34 -11.69
N LYS A 92 6.59 -16.37 -10.34
CA LYS A 92 7.72 -16.27 -9.40
C LYS A 92 8.66 -15.11 -9.69
N LEU A 93 8.11 -14.00 -10.18
CA LEU A 93 8.90 -12.82 -10.58
C LEU A 93 9.55 -12.13 -9.37
N GLY A 94 9.06 -12.36 -8.16
CA GLY A 94 9.65 -11.86 -6.93
C GLY A 94 11.04 -12.41 -6.65
N ASP A 95 11.29 -13.66 -7.05
CA ASP A 95 12.59 -14.33 -6.86
C ASP A 95 13.62 -13.87 -7.91
N VAL A 96 13.14 -13.33 -9.03
CA VAL A 96 13.99 -12.85 -10.13
C VAL A 96 14.43 -11.40 -9.93
N LEU A 97 13.65 -10.62 -9.18
CA LEU A 97 13.90 -9.21 -8.91
C LEU A 97 14.68 -9.06 -7.60
N ASP A 98 15.99 -8.87 -7.72
CA ASP A 98 16.87 -8.62 -6.57
C ASP A 98 16.77 -7.15 -6.15
N GLY A 99 16.12 -6.91 -5.01
CA GLY A 99 15.99 -5.59 -4.42
C GLY A 99 14.55 -5.10 -4.24
N TYR A 100 14.42 -3.84 -3.91
CA TYR A 100 13.12 -3.22 -3.66
C TYR A 100 12.62 -2.51 -4.91
N TYR A 101 11.54 -3.02 -5.48
CA TYR A 101 10.92 -2.45 -6.68
C TYR A 101 9.54 -1.86 -6.41
N VAL A 102 9.24 -0.73 -7.05
CA VAL A 102 7.95 -0.07 -7.00
C VAL A 102 7.30 -0.10 -8.38
N PHE A 103 6.16 -0.78 -8.49
CA PHE A 103 5.30 -0.74 -9.67
C PHE A 103 4.37 0.47 -9.59
N SER A 104 4.62 1.48 -10.40
CA SER A 104 3.71 2.63 -10.53
C SER A 104 2.81 2.41 -11.74
N VAL A 105 1.51 2.21 -11.50
CA VAL A 105 0.53 1.78 -12.52
C VAL A 105 -0.26 2.96 -13.05
N PHE A 106 -0.45 3.02 -14.37
CA PHE A 106 -1.24 4.02 -15.07
C PHE A 106 -2.61 3.48 -15.51
N ARG A 107 -3.54 4.37 -15.81
CA ARG A 107 -4.92 4.01 -16.16
C ARG A 107 -5.04 3.00 -17.31
N PRO A 108 -4.26 3.09 -18.41
CA PRO A 108 -4.37 2.13 -19.52
C PRO A 108 -4.16 0.67 -19.13
N PHE A 109 -3.50 0.41 -17.99
CA PHE A 109 -3.33 -0.94 -17.46
C PHE A 109 -4.65 -1.62 -17.08
N ALA A 110 -5.65 -0.86 -16.63
CA ALA A 110 -6.96 -1.40 -16.25
C ALA A 110 -7.74 -1.97 -17.46
N GLU A 111 -7.47 -1.45 -18.65
CA GLU A 111 -8.12 -1.84 -19.91
C GLU A 111 -7.52 -3.12 -20.50
N LEU A 112 -6.31 -3.50 -20.05
CA LEU A 112 -5.63 -4.71 -20.52
C LEU A 112 -6.34 -6.00 -20.06
N SER A 113 -6.37 -6.99 -20.95
CA SER A 113 -6.73 -8.35 -20.55
C SER A 113 -5.65 -8.95 -19.63
N TYR A 114 -6.00 -10.01 -18.90
CA TYR A 114 -5.07 -10.69 -18.00
C TYR A 114 -3.80 -11.18 -18.74
N ASN A 115 -3.96 -11.77 -19.93
CA ASN A 115 -2.85 -12.31 -20.71
C ASN A 115 -1.91 -11.22 -21.24
N GLN A 116 -2.48 -10.09 -21.69
CA GLN A 116 -1.71 -8.93 -22.11
C GLN A 116 -0.93 -8.31 -20.95
N ALA A 117 -1.59 -8.11 -19.81
CA ALA A 117 -0.94 -7.60 -18.61
C ALA A 117 0.21 -8.52 -18.14
N LYS A 118 0.01 -9.85 -18.22
CA LYS A 118 1.05 -10.84 -17.91
C LYS A 118 2.24 -10.70 -18.85
N ALA A 119 2.00 -10.64 -20.16
CA ALA A 119 3.06 -10.51 -21.17
C ALA A 119 3.89 -9.25 -20.96
N GLU A 120 3.25 -8.10 -20.73
CA GLU A 120 3.93 -6.83 -20.50
C GLU A 120 4.78 -6.83 -19.22
N ILE A 121 4.29 -7.43 -18.14
CA ILE A 121 5.04 -7.53 -16.87
C ILE A 121 6.24 -8.47 -17.02
N VAL A 122 6.09 -9.60 -17.67
CA VAL A 122 7.18 -10.55 -17.93
C VAL A 122 8.26 -9.91 -18.79
N LEU A 123 7.89 -9.28 -19.89
CA LEU A 123 8.83 -8.55 -20.76
C LEU A 123 9.60 -7.45 -20.01
N ALA A 124 8.93 -6.73 -19.10
CA ALA A 124 9.58 -5.70 -18.30
C ALA A 124 10.64 -6.31 -17.37
N VAL A 125 10.32 -7.42 -16.69
CA VAL A 125 11.25 -8.10 -15.78
C VAL A 125 12.44 -8.71 -16.55
N GLU A 126 12.21 -9.28 -17.75
CA GLU A 126 13.27 -9.83 -18.60
C GLU A 126 14.27 -8.75 -19.05
N LYS A 127 13.78 -7.55 -19.35
CA LYS A 127 14.65 -6.42 -19.72
C LYS A 127 15.53 -5.99 -18.54
N ILE A 128 14.98 -5.93 -17.35
CA ILE A 128 15.73 -5.59 -16.12
C ILE A 128 16.83 -6.62 -15.83
N LYS A 129 16.59 -7.90 -16.14
CA LYS A 129 17.57 -8.97 -15.93
C LYS A 129 18.75 -8.89 -16.91
N LYS A 130 18.55 -8.28 -18.07
CA LYS A 130 19.58 -8.16 -19.11
C LYS A 130 20.50 -6.94 -18.94
N GLU A 131 20.09 -5.98 -18.13
CA GLU A 131 20.90 -4.82 -17.73
C GLU A 131 21.77 -5.16 -16.51
#